data_0264cc067ed19cb669324086942dd653
#
_entry.id   0264cc067ed19cb669324086942dd653
#
_cell.length_a   1.000
_cell.length_b   1.000
_cell.length_c   1.000
_cell.angle_alpha   90.00
_cell.angle_beta   90.00
_cell.angle_gamma   90.00
#
_symmetry.space_group_name_H-M   'P 1'
#
loop_
_entity.id
_entity.type
_entity.pdbx_description
1 polymer ?
#
loop_
_entity_poly.entity_id
_entity_poly.type
_entity_poly.pdbx_seq_one_letter_code
_entity_poly.pdbx_strand_id
1 'polypeptide(L)'
;MGELRDLLDARAGEALDLHAEYANPQMVRVLRTIGFDRDWMRTEGAYLYDAGGERYLDWLGGFGMFNVGRNNPRVREWLVEAMELQTPNAPQMGVSPVTPLLAEELVRRAPASIGKALFTNSGTESVEATIKLGRAATGRGRVVCVEHAFHGLTLGSLSVNGEAAFTDRFGPYLPGVARVPFDDLEALEAELRREDVALFVVEPILGKGVILPSDGYMGGAQELCRRYGTLFCLDEVQTGFGRTGRLFAAEHWGLEPDLMPVAKSLSGGYVPVGALLMSDAVYDAVFDSLEHAFSHGSTFAPNDYATVAGLATLRELDDRDLVGASARLGELLLARTRPLVERYEVVKEVRGLGLMWAIEFGEPDKGRTTWRMLEKMQPGIFAQLVVVPLFTDHRILSQVAGHRVNVVKGLPSLTITEEDVEWFAGALDEVVGEAQKLGRSMTSFALRAARAGRTRKPAVTRA
;
A
#
# COMPACT_ATOMS: atom_id res chain seq x y z
N MET A 1 6.83 -35.10 -7.29
CA MET A 1 5.83 -34.00 -7.27
C MET A 1 4.94 -34.33 -6.08
N GLY A 2 5.26 -33.76 -5.02
CA GLY A 2 4.59 -34.15 -4.19
C GLY A 2 4.02 -33.72 -2.93
N GLU A 3 4.73 -33.91 -1.86
CA GLU A 3 4.22 -33.77 -0.48
C GLU A 3 3.43 -32.48 -0.23
N LEU A 4 3.89 -31.33 -0.77
CA LEU A 4 3.15 -30.07 -0.62
C LEU A 4 1.82 -30.10 -1.36
N ARG A 5 1.78 -30.62 -2.59
CA ARG A 5 0.53 -30.72 -3.37
C ARG A 5 -0.43 -31.68 -2.67
N ASP A 6 0.05 -32.84 -2.27
CA ASP A 6 -0.76 -33.86 -1.58
C ASP A 6 -1.35 -33.30 -0.26
N LEU A 7 -0.56 -32.49 0.47
CA LEU A 7 -1.03 -31.80 1.68
C LEU A 7 -2.13 -30.77 1.35
N LEU A 8 -1.96 -29.97 0.31
CA LEU A 8 -2.95 -28.97 -0.09
C LEU A 8 -4.24 -29.63 -0.58
N ASP A 9 -4.12 -30.69 -1.36
CA ASP A 9 -5.29 -31.42 -1.89
C ASP A 9 -6.07 -32.13 -0.75
N ALA A 10 -5.36 -32.70 0.22
CA ALA A 10 -5.97 -33.35 1.39
C ALA A 10 -6.73 -32.37 2.32
N ARG A 11 -6.36 -31.08 2.29
CA ARG A 11 -6.95 -30.04 3.13
C ARG A 11 -7.73 -28.98 2.34
N ALA A 12 -8.12 -29.31 1.09
CA ALA A 12 -8.87 -28.40 0.22
C ALA A 12 -10.21 -27.99 0.87
N GLY A 13 -10.53 -26.68 0.84
CA GLY A 13 -11.74 -26.11 1.43
C GLY A 13 -11.70 -25.84 2.93
N GLU A 14 -10.61 -26.20 3.64
CA GLU A 14 -10.46 -25.96 5.08
C GLU A 14 -9.79 -24.62 5.42
N ALA A 15 -9.27 -23.88 4.44
CA ALA A 15 -8.39 -22.73 4.68
C ALA A 15 -9.00 -21.66 5.59
N LEU A 16 -10.27 -21.30 5.39
CA LEU A 16 -10.98 -20.31 6.22
C LEU A 16 -11.26 -20.82 7.63
N ASP A 17 -11.60 -22.10 7.78
CA ASP A 17 -11.90 -22.69 9.10
C ASP A 17 -10.60 -22.81 9.91
N LEU A 18 -9.52 -23.27 9.31
CA LEU A 18 -8.19 -23.30 9.93
C LEU A 18 -7.69 -21.89 10.29
N HIS A 19 -7.91 -20.92 9.42
CA HIS A 19 -7.56 -19.53 9.72
C HIS A 19 -8.38 -18.96 10.88
N ALA A 20 -9.66 -19.30 10.96
CA ALA A 20 -10.50 -18.89 12.06
C ALA A 20 -10.08 -19.54 13.40
N GLU A 21 -9.63 -20.80 13.35
CA GLU A 21 -9.25 -21.55 14.57
C GLU A 21 -7.86 -21.13 15.08
N TYR A 22 -6.86 -21.03 14.18
CA TYR A 22 -5.46 -20.92 14.56
C TYR A 22 -4.84 -19.54 14.31
N ALA A 23 -5.51 -18.62 13.58
CA ALA A 23 -4.94 -17.33 13.25
C ALA A 23 -5.84 -16.15 13.66
N ASN A 24 -6.91 -15.84 12.89
CA ASN A 24 -7.72 -14.66 13.13
C ASN A 24 -9.22 -14.91 12.90
N PRO A 25 -9.98 -15.31 13.93
CA PRO A 25 -11.42 -15.57 13.80
C PRO A 25 -12.24 -14.33 13.43
N GLN A 26 -11.81 -13.13 13.83
CA GLN A 26 -12.54 -11.91 13.53
C GLN A 26 -12.41 -11.53 12.05
N MET A 27 -11.21 -11.71 11.46
CA MET A 27 -11.01 -11.50 10.03
C MET A 27 -11.93 -12.40 9.20
N VAL A 28 -11.97 -13.70 9.50
CA VAL A 28 -12.86 -14.66 8.81
C VAL A 28 -14.33 -14.28 8.97
N ARG A 29 -14.73 -13.83 10.15
CA ARG A 29 -16.08 -13.33 10.38
C ARG A 29 -16.43 -12.15 9.50
N VAL A 30 -15.50 -11.18 9.35
CA VAL A 30 -15.69 -10.04 8.45
C VAL A 30 -15.85 -10.53 7.01
N LEU A 31 -14.91 -11.35 6.51
CA LEU A 31 -14.95 -11.87 5.14
C LEU A 31 -16.27 -12.58 4.83
N ARG A 32 -16.74 -13.46 5.74
CA ARG A 32 -18.04 -14.14 5.61
C ARG A 32 -19.22 -13.16 5.63
N THR A 33 -19.15 -12.11 6.44
CA THR A 33 -20.23 -11.13 6.56
C THR A 33 -20.41 -10.32 5.27
N ILE A 34 -19.32 -9.97 4.59
CA ILE A 34 -19.34 -9.19 3.34
C ILE A 34 -19.31 -10.06 2.07
N GLY A 35 -19.27 -11.40 2.22
CA GLY A 35 -19.26 -12.34 1.09
C GLY A 35 -17.94 -12.47 0.36
N PHE A 36 -16.81 -12.14 1.03
CA PHE A 36 -15.46 -12.24 0.49
C PHE A 36 -14.76 -13.55 0.88
N ASP A 37 -15.51 -14.51 1.41
CA ASP A 37 -15.07 -15.81 1.88
C ASP A 37 -14.85 -16.80 0.73
N ARG A 38 -13.88 -16.51 -0.13
CA ARG A 38 -13.49 -17.34 -1.27
C ARG A 38 -12.23 -18.15 -0.94
N ASP A 39 -12.23 -19.42 -1.36
CA ASP A 39 -11.02 -20.23 -1.39
C ASP A 39 -10.23 -19.93 -2.67
N TRP A 40 -9.18 -19.16 -2.53
CA TRP A 40 -8.31 -18.79 -3.63
C TRP A 40 -7.33 -19.94 -3.95
N MET A 41 -7.42 -20.49 -5.14
CA MET A 41 -6.61 -21.64 -5.55
C MET A 41 -5.43 -21.26 -6.43
N ARG A 42 -5.55 -20.19 -7.21
CA ARG A 42 -4.51 -19.74 -8.14
C ARG A 42 -4.58 -18.24 -8.34
N THR A 43 -3.43 -17.63 -8.60
CA THR A 43 -3.34 -16.20 -9.00
C THR A 43 -2.35 -16.06 -10.15
N GLU A 44 -2.64 -15.15 -11.09
CA GLU A 44 -1.79 -14.91 -12.25
C GLU A 44 -2.01 -13.49 -12.79
N GLY A 45 -0.93 -12.72 -12.95
CA GLY A 45 -1.02 -11.35 -13.43
C GLY A 45 -1.93 -10.49 -12.57
N ALA A 46 -2.97 -9.94 -13.15
CA ALA A 46 -3.96 -9.11 -12.49
C ALA A 46 -5.18 -9.90 -11.94
N TYR A 47 -5.10 -11.24 -11.87
CA TYR A 47 -6.27 -12.06 -11.59
C TYR A 47 -6.08 -13.04 -10.44
N LEU A 48 -7.20 -13.30 -9.73
CA LEU A 48 -7.34 -14.39 -8.77
C LEU A 48 -8.35 -15.39 -9.31
N TYR A 49 -8.19 -16.67 -8.95
CA TYR A 49 -9.10 -17.75 -9.32
C TYR A 49 -9.52 -18.51 -8.07
N ASP A 50 -10.83 -18.67 -7.90
CA ASP A 50 -11.38 -19.43 -6.78
C ASP A 50 -11.40 -20.94 -7.03
N ALA A 51 -11.89 -21.71 -6.04
CA ALA A 51 -12.01 -23.16 -6.14
C ALA A 51 -12.97 -23.64 -7.25
N GLY A 52 -13.88 -22.79 -7.70
CA GLY A 52 -14.75 -23.05 -8.86
C GLY A 52 -14.10 -22.75 -10.21
N GLY A 53 -12.88 -22.21 -10.22
CA GLY A 53 -12.19 -21.76 -11.43
C GLY A 53 -12.67 -20.39 -11.93
N GLU A 54 -13.53 -19.70 -11.18
CA GLU A 54 -13.99 -18.37 -11.52
C GLU A 54 -12.89 -17.34 -11.41
N ARG A 55 -12.77 -16.47 -12.43
CA ARG A 55 -11.75 -15.43 -12.53
C ARG A 55 -12.26 -14.13 -11.92
N TYR A 56 -11.46 -13.55 -11.04
CA TYR A 56 -11.68 -12.25 -10.42
C TYR A 56 -10.57 -11.26 -10.80
N LEU A 57 -10.94 -10.04 -11.15
CA LEU A 57 -9.99 -8.95 -11.37
C LEU A 57 -9.51 -8.42 -10.02
N ASP A 58 -8.18 -8.40 -9.81
CA ASP A 58 -7.56 -7.90 -8.58
C ASP A 58 -7.35 -6.39 -8.65
N TRP A 59 -8.36 -5.63 -8.25
CA TRP A 59 -8.30 -4.18 -8.17
C TRP A 59 -7.69 -3.67 -6.86
N LEU A 60 -7.43 -4.58 -5.90
CA LEU A 60 -6.73 -4.32 -4.65
C LEU A 60 -5.20 -4.40 -4.79
N GLY A 61 -4.70 -5.30 -5.64
CA GLY A 61 -3.27 -5.47 -5.94
C GLY A 61 -2.38 -5.73 -4.72
N GLY A 62 -2.92 -6.40 -3.65
CA GLY A 62 -2.18 -6.60 -2.41
C GLY A 62 -1.74 -5.28 -1.74
N PHE A 63 -2.58 -4.26 -1.76
CA PHE A 63 -2.27 -2.89 -1.30
C PHE A 63 -1.13 -2.21 -2.10
N GLY A 64 -0.99 -2.56 -3.39
CA GLY A 64 0.05 -2.04 -4.28
C GLY A 64 1.36 -2.83 -4.27
N MET A 65 1.33 -4.09 -3.83
CA MET A 65 2.50 -4.97 -3.79
C MET A 65 2.76 -5.67 -5.14
N PHE A 66 1.73 -5.92 -5.95
CA PHE A 66 1.83 -6.73 -7.16
C PHE A 66 1.91 -5.89 -8.45
N ASN A 67 2.78 -4.85 -8.48
CA ASN A 67 2.89 -3.99 -9.67
C ASN A 67 3.24 -4.78 -10.95
N VAL A 68 4.12 -5.78 -10.86
CA VAL A 68 4.49 -6.63 -12.01
C VAL A 68 3.57 -7.84 -12.21
N GLY A 69 2.44 -7.88 -11.50
CA GLY A 69 1.49 -9.00 -11.53
C GLY A 69 1.82 -10.09 -10.51
N ARG A 70 0.76 -10.83 -10.14
CA ARG A 70 0.89 -12.00 -9.26
C ARG A 70 1.59 -13.13 -9.98
N ASN A 71 2.43 -13.88 -9.28
CA ASN A 71 3.17 -15.02 -9.79
C ASN A 71 3.93 -14.71 -11.10
N ASN A 72 4.57 -13.52 -11.15
CA ASN A 72 5.32 -13.08 -12.32
C ASN A 72 6.37 -14.12 -12.72
N PRO A 73 6.39 -14.60 -13.98
CA PRO A 73 7.28 -15.68 -14.42
C PRO A 73 8.76 -15.32 -14.25
N ARG A 74 9.18 -14.11 -14.62
CA ARG A 74 10.57 -13.68 -14.54
C ARG A 74 11.08 -13.68 -13.10
N VAL A 75 10.30 -13.11 -12.17
CA VAL A 75 10.70 -13.09 -10.75
C VAL A 75 10.84 -14.52 -10.22
N ARG A 76 9.90 -15.41 -10.57
CA ARG A 76 9.96 -16.82 -10.19
C ARG A 76 11.21 -17.52 -10.77
N GLU A 77 11.47 -17.32 -12.05
CA GLU A 77 12.62 -17.95 -12.74
C GLU A 77 13.94 -17.51 -12.12
N TRP A 78 14.11 -16.22 -11.85
CA TRP A 78 15.34 -15.71 -11.20
C TRP A 78 15.49 -16.21 -9.77
N LEU A 79 14.40 -16.38 -9.02
CA LEU A 79 14.44 -16.99 -7.68
C LEU A 79 14.88 -18.46 -7.74
N VAL A 80 14.35 -19.23 -8.70
CA VAL A 80 14.77 -20.63 -8.91
C VAL A 80 16.25 -20.69 -9.28
N GLU A 81 16.70 -19.86 -10.23
CA GLU A 81 18.11 -19.78 -10.62
C GLU A 81 19.03 -19.43 -9.42
N ALA A 82 18.63 -18.47 -8.57
CA ALA A 82 19.40 -18.14 -7.37
C ALA A 82 19.51 -19.31 -6.39
N MET A 83 18.45 -20.12 -6.25
CA MET A 83 18.48 -21.34 -5.43
C MET A 83 19.41 -22.41 -6.04
N GLU A 84 19.39 -22.58 -7.36
CA GLU A 84 20.26 -23.52 -8.09
C GLU A 84 21.73 -23.10 -8.04
N LEU A 85 22.01 -21.78 -8.11
CA LEU A 85 23.35 -21.21 -7.96
C LEU A 85 23.90 -21.31 -6.54
N GLN A 86 23.06 -21.66 -5.58
CA GLN A 86 23.45 -21.77 -4.15
C GLN A 86 24.15 -20.51 -3.65
N THR A 87 23.58 -19.33 -3.96
CA THR A 87 24.13 -18.06 -3.48
C THR A 87 24.30 -18.06 -1.96
N PRO A 88 25.26 -17.30 -1.40
CA PRO A 88 25.61 -17.40 0.03
C PRO A 88 24.49 -16.98 0.99
N ASN A 89 23.45 -16.38 0.52
CA ASN A 89 22.25 -15.90 1.21
C ASN A 89 22.49 -15.37 2.63
N ALA A 90 22.37 -14.05 2.80
CA ALA A 90 22.52 -13.35 4.07
C ALA A 90 23.82 -13.67 4.85
N PRO A 91 25.01 -13.53 4.25
CA PRO A 91 26.27 -13.76 4.97
C PRO A 91 26.48 -12.66 6.01
N GLN A 92 26.35 -12.99 7.31
CA GLN A 92 26.32 -12.01 8.41
C GLN A 92 27.64 -11.21 8.57
N MET A 93 28.77 -11.83 8.25
CA MET A 93 30.10 -11.19 8.30
C MET A 93 30.75 -11.16 6.91
N GLY A 94 29.95 -10.83 5.91
CA GLY A 94 30.39 -10.75 4.52
C GLY A 94 29.39 -9.99 3.67
N VAL A 95 29.67 -9.87 2.38
CA VAL A 95 28.80 -9.24 1.41
C VAL A 95 28.40 -10.26 0.35
N SER A 96 27.09 -10.45 0.17
CA SER A 96 26.60 -11.25 -0.95
C SER A 96 26.89 -10.55 -2.29
N PRO A 97 27.23 -11.29 -3.35
CA PRO A 97 27.43 -10.68 -4.66
C PRO A 97 26.18 -10.05 -5.27
N VAL A 98 25.00 -10.41 -4.81
CA VAL A 98 23.71 -9.95 -5.39
C VAL A 98 23.24 -8.63 -4.76
N THR A 99 23.42 -8.48 -3.46
CA THR A 99 22.93 -7.31 -2.71
C THR A 99 23.42 -5.96 -3.25
N PRO A 100 24.74 -5.76 -3.54
CA PRO A 100 25.21 -4.48 -4.07
C PRO A 100 24.65 -4.17 -5.47
N LEU A 101 24.30 -5.16 -6.27
CA LEU A 101 23.68 -4.95 -7.57
C LEU A 101 22.30 -4.29 -7.46
N LEU A 102 21.47 -4.76 -6.50
CA LEU A 102 20.17 -4.09 -6.27
C LEU A 102 20.35 -2.71 -5.64
N ALA A 103 21.32 -2.54 -4.74
CA ALA A 103 21.62 -1.24 -4.15
C ALA A 103 22.02 -0.21 -5.23
N GLU A 104 22.92 -0.60 -6.14
CA GLU A 104 23.32 0.22 -7.30
C GLU A 104 22.13 0.61 -8.17
N GLU A 105 21.29 -0.37 -8.55
CA GLU A 105 20.13 -0.12 -9.41
C GLU A 105 19.10 0.82 -8.74
N LEU A 106 18.89 0.70 -7.43
CA LEU A 106 17.98 1.57 -6.69
C LEU A 106 18.52 2.99 -6.60
N VAL A 107 19.78 3.15 -6.21
CA VAL A 107 20.44 4.48 -6.09
C VAL A 107 20.49 5.17 -7.44
N ARG A 108 20.88 4.47 -8.51
CA ARG A 108 20.98 5.04 -9.86
C ARG A 108 19.63 5.55 -10.41
N ARG A 109 18.51 4.99 -9.94
CA ARG A 109 17.15 5.33 -10.40
C ARG A 109 16.42 6.29 -9.46
N ALA A 110 16.92 6.47 -8.25
CA ALA A 110 16.37 7.38 -7.26
C ALA A 110 16.67 8.85 -7.60
N PRO A 111 16.02 9.83 -6.93
CA PRO A 111 16.39 11.23 -7.00
C PRO A 111 17.89 11.44 -6.71
N ALA A 112 18.49 12.49 -7.30
CA ALA A 112 19.93 12.72 -7.26
C ALA A 112 20.48 12.94 -5.83
N SER A 113 19.64 13.32 -4.89
CA SER A 113 20.00 13.43 -3.46
C SER A 113 20.35 12.09 -2.80
N ILE A 114 19.91 10.96 -3.36
CA ILE A 114 20.07 9.63 -2.78
C ILE A 114 21.41 9.01 -3.20
N GLY A 115 22.22 8.62 -2.22
CA GLY A 115 23.54 7.99 -2.46
C GLY A 115 23.70 6.58 -1.88
N LYS A 116 22.83 6.16 -0.97
CA LYS A 116 22.93 4.85 -0.27
C LYS A 116 21.58 4.14 -0.15
N ALA A 117 21.65 2.81 -0.06
CA ALA A 117 20.50 1.94 0.20
C ALA A 117 20.80 1.03 1.40
N LEU A 118 19.93 1.03 2.41
CA LEU A 118 19.93 0.13 3.55
C LEU A 118 18.74 -0.82 3.43
N PHE A 119 18.97 -2.11 3.28
CA PHE A 119 17.89 -3.09 3.14
C PHE A 119 17.23 -3.45 4.47
N THR A 120 15.92 -3.70 4.39
CA THR A 120 15.04 -4.15 5.47
C THR A 120 14.12 -5.27 4.95
N ASN A 121 13.24 -5.82 5.80
CA ASN A 121 12.31 -6.89 5.38
C ASN A 121 10.88 -6.37 5.10
N SER A 122 10.61 -5.10 5.39
CA SER A 122 9.27 -4.53 5.24
C SER A 122 9.30 -3.00 5.21
N GLY A 123 8.20 -2.38 4.73
CA GLY A 123 8.06 -0.93 4.77
C GLY A 123 8.05 -0.35 6.19
N THR A 124 7.44 -1.07 7.14
CA THR A 124 7.44 -0.62 8.54
C THR A 124 8.86 -0.61 9.13
N GLU A 125 9.72 -1.60 8.82
CA GLU A 125 11.14 -1.58 9.21
C GLU A 125 11.90 -0.44 8.51
N SER A 126 11.59 -0.14 7.26
CA SER A 126 12.20 1.01 6.56
C SER A 126 11.84 2.33 7.24
N VAL A 127 10.60 2.48 7.72
CA VAL A 127 10.17 3.68 8.48
C VAL A 127 10.81 3.70 9.88
N GLU A 128 10.95 2.56 10.57
CA GLU A 128 11.70 2.49 11.83
C GLU A 128 13.16 2.94 11.64
N ALA A 129 13.80 2.49 10.56
CA ALA A 129 15.14 2.96 10.18
C ALA A 129 15.15 4.46 9.93
N THR A 130 14.16 4.99 9.19
CA THR A 130 14.00 6.42 8.91
C THR A 130 13.98 7.25 10.19
N ILE A 131 13.13 6.89 11.15
CA ILE A 131 13.00 7.60 12.43
C ILE A 131 14.31 7.54 13.22
N LYS A 132 14.90 6.35 13.31
CA LYS A 132 16.12 6.12 14.08
C LYS A 132 17.32 6.86 13.49
N LEU A 133 17.55 6.73 12.17
CA LEU A 133 18.69 7.35 11.51
C LEU A 133 18.52 8.86 11.40
N GLY A 134 17.31 9.36 11.13
CA GLY A 134 17.04 10.79 11.09
C GLY A 134 17.29 11.49 12.42
N ARG A 135 16.92 10.87 13.55
CA ARG A 135 17.25 11.38 14.88
C ARG A 135 18.75 11.37 15.15
N ALA A 136 19.43 10.30 14.76
CA ALA A 136 20.88 10.17 14.95
C ALA A 136 21.65 11.20 14.10
N ALA A 137 21.29 11.36 12.84
CA ALA A 137 21.96 12.27 11.91
C ALA A 137 21.83 13.74 12.32
N THR A 138 20.69 14.13 12.91
CA THR A 138 20.43 15.52 13.28
C THR A 138 20.74 15.86 14.75
N GLY A 139 20.85 14.85 15.61
CA GLY A 139 20.90 15.03 17.05
C GLY A 139 19.60 15.56 17.67
N ARG A 140 18.52 15.67 16.88
CA ARG A 140 17.21 16.19 17.29
C ARG A 140 16.26 15.04 17.63
N GLY A 141 15.27 15.29 18.49
CA GLY A 141 14.38 14.24 19.00
C GLY A 141 12.98 14.20 18.39
N ARG A 142 12.49 15.33 17.86
CA ARG A 142 11.12 15.42 17.35
C ARG A 142 10.98 14.92 15.92
N VAL A 143 9.78 14.41 15.63
CA VAL A 143 9.36 13.98 14.28
C VAL A 143 8.03 14.65 13.98
N VAL A 144 7.89 15.22 12.80
CA VAL A 144 6.62 15.73 12.29
C VAL A 144 6.11 14.80 11.21
N CYS A 145 4.82 14.47 11.24
CA CYS A 145 4.12 13.71 10.22
C CYS A 145 2.77 14.36 9.92
N VAL A 146 2.03 13.84 8.95
CA VAL A 146 0.74 14.41 8.58
C VAL A 146 -0.42 13.57 9.09
N GLU A 147 -1.57 14.22 9.29
CA GLU A 147 -2.84 13.57 9.57
C GLU A 147 -3.22 12.61 8.42
N HIS A 148 -3.91 11.53 8.75
CA HIS A 148 -4.35 10.48 7.83
C HIS A 148 -3.22 9.67 7.15
N ALA A 149 -1.95 9.92 7.45
CA ALA A 149 -0.82 9.15 6.93
C ALA A 149 -0.80 7.71 7.47
N PHE A 150 -0.20 6.81 6.67
CA PHE A 150 0.04 5.43 7.06
C PHE A 150 1.48 5.01 6.75
N HIS A 151 2.28 4.79 7.79
CA HIS A 151 3.71 4.48 7.69
C HIS A 151 4.10 3.09 8.22
N GLY A 152 3.12 2.30 8.70
CA GLY A 152 3.37 0.95 9.21
C GLY A 152 2.71 0.68 10.57
N LEU A 153 2.96 -0.51 11.12
CA LEU A 153 2.27 -0.99 12.33
C LEU A 153 3.21 -1.49 13.44
N THR A 154 4.52 -1.37 13.31
CA THR A 154 5.44 -1.48 14.45
C THR A 154 5.39 -0.20 15.28
N LEU A 155 5.77 -0.24 16.56
CA LEU A 155 5.49 0.87 17.48
C LEU A 155 6.09 2.21 17.04
N GLY A 156 7.29 2.24 16.48
CA GLY A 156 7.89 3.47 15.98
C GLY A 156 7.15 4.00 14.75
N SER A 157 6.93 3.17 13.74
CA SER A 157 6.18 3.57 12.54
C SER A 157 4.71 3.89 12.86
N LEU A 158 4.10 3.17 13.82
CA LEU A 158 2.76 3.44 14.31
C LEU A 158 2.65 4.79 15.00
N SER A 159 3.73 5.23 15.65
CA SER A 159 3.79 6.54 16.33
C SER A 159 3.64 7.71 15.35
N VAL A 160 4.08 7.54 14.10
CA VAL A 160 3.98 8.56 13.04
C VAL A 160 2.76 8.37 12.14
N ASN A 161 1.88 7.41 12.42
CA ASN A 161 0.61 7.28 11.71
C ASN A 161 -0.37 8.40 12.10
N GLY A 162 -1.14 8.87 11.13
CA GLY A 162 -2.12 9.93 11.30
C GLY A 162 -3.54 9.47 11.66
N GLU A 163 -3.78 8.16 11.85
CA GLU A 163 -5.11 7.57 11.99
C GLU A 163 -5.35 6.92 13.36
N ALA A 164 -6.30 7.44 14.14
CA ALA A 164 -6.69 6.90 15.45
C ALA A 164 -7.10 5.42 15.40
N ALA A 165 -7.72 4.97 14.32
CA ALA A 165 -8.17 3.58 14.17
C ALA A 165 -7.03 2.54 14.28
N PHE A 166 -5.79 2.93 13.99
CA PHE A 166 -4.62 2.06 14.16
C PHE A 166 -3.87 2.31 15.46
N THR A 167 -3.97 3.52 16.01
CA THR A 167 -3.19 3.91 17.20
C THR A 167 -3.92 3.67 18.51
N ASP A 168 -5.25 3.68 18.51
CA ASP A 168 -6.01 3.41 19.74
C ASP A 168 -5.62 2.07 20.34
N ARG A 169 -5.29 2.03 21.65
CA ARG A 169 -5.03 0.84 22.46
C ARG A 169 -3.59 0.31 22.46
N PHE A 170 -2.66 0.84 21.64
CA PHE A 170 -1.29 0.30 21.54
C PHE A 170 -0.19 1.17 22.14
N GLY A 171 -0.54 2.35 22.72
CA GLY A 171 0.44 3.21 23.37
C GLY A 171 1.07 2.61 24.64
N PRO A 172 2.10 3.20 25.21
CA PRO A 172 2.65 4.51 24.86
C PRO A 172 3.44 4.50 23.55
N TYR A 173 3.37 5.63 22.83
CA TYR A 173 4.08 5.85 21.56
C TYR A 173 5.42 6.56 21.77
N LEU A 174 6.21 6.68 20.68
CA LEU A 174 7.44 7.46 20.71
C LEU A 174 7.14 8.90 21.11
N PRO A 175 7.90 9.44 22.07
CA PRO A 175 7.79 10.85 22.46
C PRO A 175 8.27 11.77 21.32
N GLY A 176 7.75 13.01 21.32
CA GLY A 176 8.20 14.04 20.41
C GLY A 176 7.63 13.92 18.99
N VAL A 177 6.54 13.19 18.77
CA VAL A 177 5.84 13.16 17.50
C VAL A 177 4.76 14.24 17.48
N ALA A 178 4.78 15.09 16.44
CA ALA A 178 3.74 16.06 16.14
C ALA A 178 3.05 15.73 14.81
N ARG A 179 1.77 16.08 14.69
CA ARG A 179 0.97 15.90 13.48
C ARG A 179 0.48 17.24 12.99
N VAL A 180 0.57 17.46 11.67
CA VAL A 180 0.03 18.62 10.99
C VAL A 180 -0.98 18.18 9.94
N PRO A 181 -1.96 19.02 9.56
CA PRO A 181 -2.82 18.71 8.43
C PRO A 181 -1.98 18.49 7.16
N PHE A 182 -2.41 17.54 6.33
CA PHE A 182 -1.83 17.40 4.99
C PHE A 182 -2.20 18.62 4.15
N ASP A 183 -1.28 19.06 3.30
CA ASP A 183 -1.48 20.22 2.41
C ASP A 183 -1.54 21.59 3.14
N ASP A 184 -0.96 21.68 4.34
CA ASP A 184 -0.88 22.90 5.15
C ASP A 184 0.58 23.26 5.47
N LEU A 185 1.16 24.15 4.63
CA LEU A 185 2.55 24.64 4.82
C LEU A 185 2.69 25.55 6.05
N GLU A 186 1.64 26.28 6.45
CA GLU A 186 1.71 27.18 7.62
C GLU A 186 1.80 26.34 8.90
N ALA A 187 0.98 25.31 9.02
CA ALA A 187 1.04 24.38 10.14
C ALA A 187 2.38 23.65 10.22
N LEU A 188 2.92 23.22 9.05
CA LEU A 188 4.24 22.61 8.99
C LEU A 188 5.32 23.60 9.45
N GLU A 189 5.35 24.82 8.91
CA GLU A 189 6.35 25.82 9.27
C GLU A 189 6.29 26.18 10.77
N ALA A 190 5.10 26.24 11.36
CA ALA A 190 4.94 26.52 12.80
C ALA A 190 5.65 25.47 13.68
N GLU A 191 5.64 24.19 13.27
CA GLU A 191 6.38 23.13 13.96
C GLU A 191 7.89 23.21 13.69
N LEU A 192 8.30 23.50 12.46
CA LEU A 192 9.72 23.52 12.06
C LEU A 192 10.48 24.72 12.66
N ARG A 193 9.82 25.87 12.89
CA ARG A 193 10.42 27.07 13.54
C ARG A 193 11.00 26.78 14.93
N ARG A 194 10.65 25.66 15.55
CA ARG A 194 11.20 25.25 16.85
C ARG A 194 12.64 24.73 16.74
N GLU A 195 13.10 24.44 15.55
CA GLU A 195 14.44 23.94 15.22
C GLU A 195 14.89 22.68 16.00
N ASP A 196 13.93 21.96 16.59
CA ASP A 196 14.12 20.70 17.33
C ASP A 196 13.59 19.47 16.57
N VAL A 197 13.08 19.65 15.35
CA VAL A 197 12.54 18.61 14.50
C VAL A 197 13.68 17.92 13.73
N ALA A 198 13.81 16.60 13.93
CA ALA A 198 14.76 15.76 13.23
C ALA A 198 14.38 15.54 11.77
N LEU A 199 13.10 15.16 11.55
CA LEU A 199 12.60 14.84 10.21
C LEU A 199 11.10 15.14 10.12
N PHE A 200 10.68 15.50 8.90
CA PHE A 200 9.29 15.52 8.46
C PHE A 200 9.04 14.30 7.56
N VAL A 201 8.07 13.45 7.93
CA VAL A 201 7.71 12.23 7.20
C VAL A 201 6.37 12.42 6.52
N VAL A 202 6.33 12.22 5.20
CA VAL A 202 5.11 12.39 4.40
C VAL A 202 5.07 11.40 3.23
N GLU A 203 3.87 10.89 2.92
CA GLU A 203 3.63 10.17 1.66
C GLU A 203 3.43 11.21 0.54
N PRO A 204 3.98 11.01 -0.68
CA PRO A 204 3.76 11.94 -1.80
C PRO A 204 2.27 12.07 -2.18
N ILE A 205 1.53 10.98 -2.05
CA ILE A 205 0.09 10.87 -2.15
C ILE A 205 -0.36 10.04 -0.96
N LEU A 206 -1.26 10.56 -0.13
CA LEU A 206 -1.69 9.79 1.02
C LEU A 206 -2.35 8.49 0.56
N GLY A 207 -1.77 7.36 0.95
CA GLY A 207 -2.22 6.04 0.54
C GLY A 207 -3.65 5.74 0.98
N LYS A 208 -4.07 6.29 2.12
CA LYS A 208 -5.46 6.28 2.55
C LYS A 208 -6.24 7.39 1.87
N GLY A 209 -7.21 7.01 1.07
CA GLY A 209 -8.05 7.97 0.36
C GLY A 209 -7.49 8.41 -0.99
N VAL A 210 -6.23 8.10 -1.34
CA VAL A 210 -5.56 8.60 -2.55
C VAL A 210 -5.66 10.12 -2.62
N ILE A 211 -5.23 10.80 -1.55
CA ILE A 211 -5.28 12.26 -1.46
C ILE A 211 -4.03 12.82 -2.10
N LEU A 212 -4.22 13.56 -3.19
CA LEU A 212 -3.13 14.24 -3.89
C LEU A 212 -2.84 15.59 -3.21
N PRO A 213 -1.57 16.02 -3.18
CA PRO A 213 -1.23 17.36 -2.70
C PRO A 213 -1.69 18.43 -3.69
N SER A 214 -1.97 19.64 -3.20
CA SER A 214 -2.16 20.80 -4.06
C SER A 214 -0.86 21.22 -4.74
N ASP A 215 -0.99 22.02 -5.79
CA ASP A 215 0.16 22.55 -6.52
C ASP A 215 1.10 23.34 -5.57
N GLY A 216 2.37 22.96 -5.58
CA GLY A 216 3.41 23.61 -4.78
C GLY A 216 3.59 23.08 -3.35
N TYR A 217 2.67 22.29 -2.80
CA TYR A 217 2.79 21.81 -1.42
C TYR A 217 4.07 20.99 -1.19
N MET A 218 4.30 19.97 -2.00
CA MET A 218 5.45 19.07 -1.79
C MET A 218 6.79 19.80 -1.93
N GLY A 219 6.91 20.66 -2.93
CA GLY A 219 8.11 21.52 -3.10
C GLY A 219 8.27 22.52 -1.96
N GLY A 220 7.17 23.13 -1.51
CA GLY A 220 7.15 24.03 -0.35
C GLY A 220 7.56 23.34 0.95
N ALA A 221 7.08 22.14 1.19
CA ALA A 221 7.44 21.34 2.36
C ALA A 221 8.94 20.97 2.36
N GLN A 222 9.48 20.54 1.21
CA GLN A 222 10.91 20.29 1.07
C GLN A 222 11.74 21.55 1.35
N GLU A 223 11.34 22.71 0.83
CA GLU A 223 12.04 23.97 1.06
C GLU A 223 11.99 24.42 2.52
N LEU A 224 10.85 24.24 3.19
CA LEU A 224 10.74 24.50 4.61
C LEU A 224 11.67 23.58 5.42
N CYS A 225 11.69 22.29 5.12
CA CYS A 225 12.60 21.35 5.77
C CYS A 225 14.06 21.79 5.62
N ARG A 226 14.48 22.16 4.40
CA ARG A 226 15.83 22.66 4.12
C ARG A 226 16.14 23.92 4.91
N ARG A 227 15.22 24.89 4.96
CA ARG A 227 15.38 26.17 5.68
C ARG A 227 15.61 25.96 7.17
N TYR A 228 14.92 25.02 7.81
CA TYR A 228 15.00 24.77 9.25
C TYR A 228 15.96 23.62 9.62
N GLY A 229 16.71 23.08 8.66
CA GLY A 229 17.64 21.96 8.87
C GLY A 229 16.95 20.71 9.39
N THR A 230 15.72 20.46 8.95
CA THR A 230 14.93 19.25 9.20
C THR A 230 15.10 18.33 7.99
N LEU A 231 15.30 17.01 8.20
CA LEU A 231 15.37 16.08 7.11
C LEU A 231 14.00 15.88 6.46
N PHE A 232 13.96 15.92 5.14
CA PHE A 232 12.75 15.65 4.36
C PHE A 232 12.68 14.17 4.01
N CYS A 233 11.71 13.46 4.60
CA CYS A 233 11.48 12.05 4.33
C CYS A 233 10.22 11.85 3.49
N LEU A 234 10.41 11.27 2.29
CA LEU A 234 9.34 10.97 1.36
C LEU A 234 9.05 9.46 1.35
N ASP A 235 7.92 9.07 1.94
CA ASP A 235 7.53 7.65 2.02
C ASP A 235 6.96 7.15 0.69
N GLU A 236 7.79 6.47 -0.09
CA GLU A 236 7.46 5.87 -1.39
C GLU A 236 7.07 4.37 -1.29
N VAL A 237 6.77 3.88 -0.11
CA VAL A 237 6.41 2.47 0.11
C VAL A 237 5.20 2.05 -0.73
N GLN A 238 4.22 2.93 -0.96
CA GLN A 238 3.06 2.62 -1.79
C GLN A 238 3.10 3.24 -3.18
N THR A 239 3.72 4.41 -3.34
CA THR A 239 3.73 5.20 -4.56
C THR A 239 4.85 4.81 -5.53
N GLY A 240 5.90 4.17 -5.03
CA GLY A 240 7.05 3.77 -5.82
C GLY A 240 6.81 2.62 -6.81
N PHE A 241 7.84 2.35 -7.59
CA PHE A 241 7.90 1.26 -8.57
C PHE A 241 6.81 1.31 -9.64
N GLY A 242 6.59 2.51 -10.20
CA GLY A 242 5.73 2.72 -11.36
C GLY A 242 4.26 2.96 -11.04
N ARG A 243 3.83 2.88 -9.77
CA ARG A 243 2.43 2.99 -9.36
C ARG A 243 1.73 4.25 -9.87
N THR A 244 2.43 5.38 -9.85
CA THR A 244 1.89 6.69 -10.21
C THR A 244 2.18 7.10 -11.66
N GLY A 245 2.73 6.20 -12.50
CA GLY A 245 3.15 6.51 -13.87
C GLY A 245 4.56 7.12 -13.98
N ARG A 246 5.28 7.16 -12.88
CA ARG A 246 6.73 7.41 -12.76
C ARG A 246 7.33 6.32 -11.89
N LEU A 247 8.65 6.08 -12.00
CA LEU A 247 9.27 5.04 -11.17
C LEU A 247 9.12 5.35 -9.69
N PHE A 248 9.38 6.60 -9.29
CA PHE A 248 9.08 7.16 -7.98
C PHE A 248 8.18 8.38 -8.11
N ALA A 249 7.23 8.55 -7.19
CA ALA A 249 6.32 9.70 -7.22
C ALA A 249 7.05 11.04 -7.02
N ALA A 250 8.22 11.03 -6.37
CA ALA A 250 9.12 12.19 -6.25
C ALA A 250 9.35 12.91 -7.57
N GLU A 251 9.40 12.16 -8.68
CA GLU A 251 9.65 12.69 -10.02
C GLU A 251 8.55 13.66 -10.52
N HIS A 252 7.29 13.51 -10.04
CA HIS A 252 6.21 14.39 -10.44
C HIS A 252 6.41 15.85 -10.00
N TRP A 253 7.16 16.04 -8.91
CA TRP A 253 7.41 17.35 -8.31
C TRP A 253 8.89 17.73 -8.27
N GLY A 254 9.78 16.93 -8.87
CA GLY A 254 11.22 17.16 -8.86
C GLY A 254 11.80 17.19 -7.44
N LEU A 255 11.36 16.30 -6.57
CA LEU A 255 11.77 16.27 -5.17
C LEU A 255 13.10 15.57 -4.97
N GLU A 256 13.88 16.10 -4.04
CA GLU A 256 15.19 15.60 -3.61
C GLU A 256 15.16 15.29 -2.11
N PRO A 257 14.57 14.15 -1.70
CA PRO A 257 14.44 13.79 -0.28
C PRO A 257 15.81 13.40 0.32
N ASP A 258 15.96 13.61 1.63
CA ASP A 258 17.10 13.10 2.40
C ASP A 258 16.95 11.60 2.73
N LEU A 259 15.70 11.14 2.89
CA LEU A 259 15.31 9.78 3.26
C LEU A 259 14.10 9.35 2.43
N MET A 260 14.14 8.15 1.87
CA MET A 260 13.06 7.60 1.03
C MET A 260 12.88 6.11 1.33
N PRO A 261 11.99 5.74 2.28
CA PRO A 261 11.63 4.34 2.51
C PRO A 261 10.84 3.78 1.33
N VAL A 262 11.18 2.55 0.91
CA VAL A 262 10.55 1.79 -0.16
C VAL A 262 10.31 0.34 0.28
N ALA A 263 9.30 -0.31 -0.28
CA ALA A 263 8.98 -1.73 0.00
C ALA A 263 7.94 -2.25 -1.02
N LYS A 264 6.99 -3.04 -0.54
CA LYS A 264 5.83 -3.58 -1.30
C LYS A 264 6.25 -4.15 -2.66
N SER A 265 6.10 -3.35 -3.71
CA SER A 265 6.36 -3.79 -5.07
C SER A 265 7.84 -4.05 -5.38
N LEU A 266 8.76 -3.70 -4.49
CA LEU A 266 10.20 -3.90 -4.69
C LEU A 266 10.56 -5.34 -5.07
N SER A 267 9.86 -6.36 -4.54
CA SER A 267 10.09 -7.78 -4.88
C SER A 267 9.05 -8.37 -5.83
N GLY A 268 8.19 -7.54 -6.45
CA GLY A 268 7.06 -8.05 -7.23
C GLY A 268 6.06 -8.86 -6.42
N GLY A 269 6.13 -8.77 -5.08
CA GLY A 269 5.22 -9.46 -4.17
C GLY A 269 5.61 -10.90 -3.83
N TYR A 270 6.81 -11.36 -4.19
CA TYR A 270 7.27 -12.74 -3.90
C TYR A 270 7.93 -12.87 -2.54
N VAL A 271 8.86 -11.99 -2.21
CA VAL A 271 9.68 -12.09 -1.01
C VAL A 271 9.54 -10.80 -0.20
N PRO A 272 9.34 -10.87 1.12
CA PRO A 272 9.34 -9.67 1.95
C PRO A 272 10.66 -8.92 1.83
N VAL A 273 10.60 -7.64 1.47
CA VAL A 273 11.73 -6.73 1.36
C VAL A 273 11.28 -5.29 1.50
N GLY A 274 12.13 -4.49 2.09
CA GLY A 274 12.11 -3.05 2.07
C GLY A 274 13.52 -2.51 1.93
N ALA A 275 13.61 -1.21 1.70
CA ALA A 275 14.87 -0.50 1.79
C ALA A 275 14.61 0.93 2.26
N LEU A 276 15.56 1.49 2.98
CA LEU A 276 15.69 2.91 3.19
C LEU A 276 16.75 3.45 2.23
N LEU A 277 16.32 4.23 1.27
CA LEU A 277 17.22 5.01 0.41
C LEU A 277 17.51 6.32 1.11
N MET A 278 18.78 6.75 1.14
CA MET A 278 19.18 7.93 1.90
C MET A 278 20.31 8.70 1.22
N SER A 279 20.42 9.97 1.56
CA SER A 279 21.52 10.80 1.12
C SER A 279 22.84 10.38 1.76
N ASP A 280 23.96 10.67 1.07
CA ASP A 280 25.31 10.45 1.62
C ASP A 280 25.47 11.21 2.95
N ALA A 281 24.93 12.42 3.07
CA ALA A 281 25.01 13.22 4.28
C ALA A 281 24.37 12.55 5.50
N VAL A 282 23.20 11.90 5.33
CA VAL A 282 22.56 11.13 6.41
C VAL A 282 23.36 9.89 6.73
N TYR A 283 23.86 9.19 5.72
CA TYR A 283 24.69 7.99 5.92
C TYR A 283 25.95 8.32 6.70
N ASP A 284 26.73 9.31 6.27
CA ASP A 284 27.99 9.70 6.87
C ASP A 284 27.83 10.23 8.30
N ALA A 285 26.71 10.88 8.61
CA ALA A 285 26.42 11.33 9.97
C ALA A 285 26.09 10.22 10.96
N VAL A 286 25.64 9.04 10.48
CA VAL A 286 25.23 7.92 11.34
C VAL A 286 26.28 6.82 11.37
N PHE A 287 26.86 6.48 10.23
CA PHE A 287 27.88 5.42 10.07
C PHE A 287 29.29 6.03 9.94
N ASP A 288 29.59 6.95 10.83
CA ASP A 288 30.75 7.84 10.83
C ASP A 288 32.07 7.18 11.24
N SER A 289 32.02 5.95 11.72
CA SER A 289 33.19 5.23 12.26
C SER A 289 33.01 3.70 12.16
N LEU A 290 34.11 2.96 12.36
CA LEU A 290 34.06 1.48 12.47
C LEU A 290 33.20 1.02 13.63
N GLU A 291 33.14 1.79 14.70
CA GLU A 291 32.30 1.52 15.88
C GLU A 291 30.82 1.59 15.56
N HIS A 292 30.44 2.49 14.65
CA HIS A 292 29.06 2.68 14.21
C HIS A 292 28.69 1.90 12.93
N ALA A 293 29.59 1.12 12.36
CA ALA A 293 29.36 0.39 11.11
C ALA A 293 28.16 -0.56 11.14
N PHE A 294 27.75 -1.02 12.32
CA PHE A 294 26.62 -1.94 12.54
C PHE A 294 25.50 -1.32 13.39
N SER A 295 25.34 0.00 13.37
CA SER A 295 24.36 0.72 14.19
C SER A 295 22.90 0.39 13.87
N HIS A 296 22.61 -0.13 12.67
CA HIS A 296 21.29 -0.60 12.26
C HIS A 296 21.39 -1.78 11.29
N GLY A 297 20.42 -2.70 11.39
CA GLY A 297 20.34 -3.88 10.53
C GLY A 297 19.24 -4.84 10.99
N SER A 298 19.09 -5.92 10.27
CA SER A 298 18.18 -7.02 10.57
C SER A 298 18.84 -8.34 10.17
N THR A 299 18.54 -9.43 10.89
CA THR A 299 19.14 -10.75 10.61
C THR A 299 18.86 -11.25 9.18
N PHE A 300 17.68 -10.98 8.64
CA PHE A 300 17.28 -11.40 7.30
C PHE A 300 17.46 -10.34 6.22
N ALA A 301 17.99 -9.17 6.55
CA ALA A 301 18.20 -8.11 5.56
C ALA A 301 19.65 -7.65 5.55
N PRO A 302 20.29 -7.64 4.37
CA PRO A 302 19.77 -8.13 3.08
C PRO A 302 19.81 -9.66 2.96
N ASN A 303 18.89 -10.24 2.17
CA ASN A 303 18.97 -11.64 1.75
C ASN A 303 18.91 -11.76 0.22
N ASP A 304 19.55 -12.79 -0.32
CA ASP A 304 19.74 -12.92 -1.76
C ASP A 304 18.42 -13.10 -2.51
N TYR A 305 17.47 -13.85 -1.97
CA TYR A 305 16.20 -14.09 -2.64
C TYR A 305 15.38 -12.80 -2.75
N ALA A 306 15.41 -11.95 -1.72
CA ALA A 306 14.74 -10.65 -1.75
C ALA A 306 15.41 -9.71 -2.75
N THR A 307 16.74 -9.69 -2.79
CA THR A 307 17.50 -8.84 -3.72
C THR A 307 17.40 -9.31 -5.18
N VAL A 308 17.43 -10.61 -5.42
CA VAL A 308 17.17 -11.20 -6.75
C VAL A 308 15.76 -10.88 -7.23
N ALA A 309 14.74 -11.04 -6.36
CA ALA A 309 13.37 -10.67 -6.69
C ALA A 309 13.24 -9.18 -7.03
N GLY A 310 13.96 -8.31 -6.30
CA GLY A 310 14.03 -6.87 -6.58
C GLY A 310 14.63 -6.56 -7.93
N LEU A 311 15.76 -7.15 -8.26
CA LEU A 311 16.41 -6.99 -9.58
C LEU A 311 15.51 -7.47 -10.71
N ALA A 312 14.90 -8.66 -10.58
CA ALA A 312 13.98 -9.21 -11.56
C ALA A 312 12.76 -8.29 -11.75
N THR A 313 12.25 -7.70 -10.66
CA THR A 313 11.14 -6.74 -10.70
C THR A 313 11.50 -5.49 -11.47
N LEU A 314 12.68 -4.88 -11.20
CA LEU A 314 13.14 -3.71 -11.95
C LEU A 314 13.29 -4.00 -13.45
N ARG A 315 13.84 -5.18 -13.82
CA ARG A 315 13.92 -5.60 -15.21
C ARG A 315 12.55 -5.80 -15.85
N GLU A 316 11.58 -6.37 -15.12
CA GLU A 316 10.21 -6.53 -15.64
C GLU A 316 9.52 -5.19 -15.87
N LEU A 317 9.71 -4.21 -14.97
CA LEU A 317 9.18 -2.85 -15.13
C LEU A 317 9.73 -2.19 -16.41
N ASP A 318 11.04 -2.32 -16.65
CA ASP A 318 11.71 -1.72 -17.81
C ASP A 318 11.30 -2.40 -19.13
N ASP A 319 11.50 -3.73 -19.21
CA ASP A 319 11.36 -4.47 -20.47
C ASP A 319 9.92 -4.48 -20.99
N ARG A 320 8.94 -4.33 -20.11
CA ARG A 320 7.53 -4.24 -20.47
C ARG A 320 6.96 -2.84 -20.47
N ASP A 321 7.78 -1.82 -20.23
CA ASP A 321 7.32 -0.42 -20.08
C ASP A 321 6.12 -0.30 -19.11
N LEU A 322 6.18 -0.98 -17.96
CA LEU A 322 5.05 -1.00 -17.04
C LEU A 322 4.82 0.36 -16.36
N VAL A 323 5.86 1.17 -16.24
CA VAL A 323 5.75 2.56 -15.75
C VAL A 323 4.95 3.41 -16.74
N GLY A 324 5.28 3.35 -18.03
CA GLY A 324 4.52 4.01 -19.09
C GLY A 324 3.10 3.45 -19.23
N ALA A 325 2.92 2.14 -19.08
CA ALA A 325 1.59 1.51 -19.04
C ALA A 325 0.72 2.07 -17.90
N SER A 326 1.31 2.22 -16.71
CA SER A 326 0.60 2.82 -15.55
C SER A 326 0.12 4.25 -15.84
N ALA A 327 0.93 5.06 -16.47
CA ALA A 327 0.54 6.42 -16.88
C ALA A 327 -0.63 6.38 -17.88
N ARG A 328 -0.50 5.62 -18.98
CA ARG A 328 -1.53 5.54 -20.05
C ARG A 328 -2.85 4.97 -19.53
N LEU A 329 -2.79 3.84 -18.81
CA LEU A 329 -4.00 3.20 -18.28
C LEU A 329 -4.64 3.99 -17.15
N GLY A 330 -3.85 4.74 -16.37
CA GLY A 330 -4.34 5.66 -15.36
C GLY A 330 -5.15 6.80 -15.98
N GLU A 331 -4.68 7.40 -17.06
CA GLU A 331 -5.43 8.42 -17.81
C GLU A 331 -6.70 7.85 -18.42
N LEU A 332 -6.65 6.65 -19.02
CA LEU A 332 -7.85 5.98 -19.53
C LEU A 332 -8.86 5.73 -18.40
N LEU A 333 -8.42 5.22 -17.25
CA LEU A 333 -9.26 4.96 -16.09
C LEU A 333 -9.94 6.24 -15.59
N LEU A 334 -9.20 7.34 -15.48
CA LEU A 334 -9.75 8.63 -15.08
C LEU A 334 -10.76 9.14 -16.14
N ALA A 335 -10.46 9.02 -17.44
CA ALA A 335 -11.37 9.42 -18.51
C ALA A 335 -12.69 8.63 -18.46
N ARG A 336 -12.68 7.35 -18.08
CA ARG A 336 -13.88 6.50 -17.95
C ARG A 336 -14.67 6.77 -16.68
N THR A 337 -14.01 7.17 -15.60
CA THR A 337 -14.65 7.25 -14.27
C THR A 337 -15.00 8.68 -13.84
N ARG A 338 -14.28 9.71 -14.26
CA ARG A 338 -14.63 11.13 -13.97
C ARG A 338 -16.05 11.54 -14.36
N PRO A 339 -16.65 11.09 -15.49
CA PRO A 339 -18.02 11.43 -15.83
C PRO A 339 -19.07 10.96 -14.81
N LEU A 340 -18.72 10.04 -13.90
CA LEU A 340 -19.60 9.59 -12.82
C LEU A 340 -19.92 10.71 -11.82
N VAL A 341 -19.05 11.73 -11.68
CA VAL A 341 -19.25 12.89 -10.80
C VAL A 341 -20.47 13.70 -11.26
N GLU A 342 -20.63 13.88 -12.56
CA GLU A 342 -21.79 14.61 -13.11
C GLU A 342 -23.05 13.74 -13.19
N ARG A 343 -22.85 12.42 -13.36
CA ARG A 343 -23.96 11.46 -13.53
C ARG A 343 -24.65 11.10 -12.22
N TYR A 344 -23.92 11.05 -11.12
CA TYR A 344 -24.42 10.54 -9.83
C TYR A 344 -24.20 11.51 -8.68
N GLU A 345 -25.27 12.00 -8.08
CA GLU A 345 -25.21 12.97 -6.96
C GLU A 345 -24.40 12.48 -5.75
N VAL A 346 -24.30 11.16 -5.58
CA VAL A 346 -23.52 10.55 -4.51
C VAL A 346 -22.02 10.57 -4.76
N VAL A 347 -21.56 10.74 -5.99
CA VAL A 347 -20.14 10.83 -6.35
C VAL A 347 -19.69 12.26 -6.20
N LYS A 348 -18.68 12.49 -5.36
CA LYS A 348 -18.15 13.85 -5.10
C LYS A 348 -16.87 14.11 -5.85
N GLU A 349 -16.02 13.11 -5.98
CA GLU A 349 -14.74 13.25 -6.64
C GLU A 349 -14.26 11.91 -7.22
N VAL A 350 -13.56 11.98 -8.34
CA VAL A 350 -12.73 10.89 -8.88
C VAL A 350 -11.34 11.45 -9.08
N ARG A 351 -10.35 10.85 -8.42
CA ARG A 351 -8.96 11.31 -8.40
C ARG A 351 -7.98 10.16 -8.55
N GLY A 352 -6.75 10.49 -8.95
CA GLY A 352 -5.69 9.51 -9.07
C GLY A 352 -4.51 10.01 -9.88
N LEU A 353 -3.43 9.23 -9.84
CA LEU A 353 -2.22 9.46 -10.61
C LEU A 353 -1.63 8.10 -11.00
N GLY A 354 -1.45 7.86 -12.30
CA GLY A 354 -1.18 6.51 -12.81
C GLY A 354 -2.28 5.53 -12.39
N LEU A 355 -1.91 4.35 -11.94
CA LEU A 355 -2.83 3.32 -11.44
C LEU A 355 -3.00 3.36 -9.90
N MET A 356 -2.85 4.52 -9.30
CA MET A 356 -3.30 4.84 -7.96
C MET A 356 -4.55 5.70 -8.05
N TRP A 357 -5.73 5.11 -7.87
CA TRP A 357 -7.02 5.69 -8.19
C TRP A 357 -8.01 5.61 -7.01
N ALA A 358 -8.91 6.57 -6.90
CA ALA A 358 -10.02 6.56 -5.95
C ALA A 358 -11.26 7.29 -6.47
N ILE A 359 -12.42 6.85 -5.92
CA ILE A 359 -13.70 7.54 -6.03
C ILE A 359 -14.24 7.83 -4.63
N GLU A 360 -14.67 9.07 -4.41
CA GLU A 360 -15.20 9.53 -3.15
C GLU A 360 -16.70 9.77 -3.24
N PHE A 361 -17.42 9.28 -2.24
CA PHE A 361 -18.87 9.43 -2.14
C PHE A 361 -19.25 10.34 -0.97
N GLY A 362 -20.36 11.07 -1.16
CA GLY A 362 -20.88 11.98 -0.15
C GLY A 362 -22.37 12.17 -0.23
N GLU A 363 -22.89 12.97 0.70
CA GLU A 363 -24.32 13.22 0.87
C GLU A 363 -24.95 13.75 -0.43
N PRO A 364 -25.96 13.05 -1.01
CA PRO A 364 -26.69 13.53 -2.18
C PRO A 364 -27.76 14.55 -1.77
N ASP A 365 -28.22 15.36 -2.71
CA ASP A 365 -29.33 16.27 -2.50
C ASP A 365 -30.67 15.52 -2.33
N LYS A 366 -30.89 14.53 -3.17
CA LYS A 366 -32.04 13.61 -3.06
C LYS A 366 -31.68 12.41 -2.19
N GLY A 367 -32.47 12.17 -1.13
CA GLY A 367 -32.21 11.07 -0.20
C GLY A 367 -31.27 11.42 0.96
N ARG A 368 -31.00 12.70 1.19
CA ARG A 368 -30.16 13.23 2.27
C ARG A 368 -30.48 12.64 3.65
N THR A 369 -31.76 12.51 3.99
CA THR A 369 -32.18 11.94 5.27
C THR A 369 -31.77 10.47 5.41
N THR A 370 -31.94 9.68 4.35
CA THR A 370 -31.53 8.27 4.33
C THR A 370 -30.02 8.15 4.42
N TRP A 371 -29.28 8.97 3.67
CA TRP A 371 -27.81 9.01 3.76
C TRP A 371 -27.36 9.29 5.19
N ARG A 372 -27.84 10.37 5.82
CA ARG A 372 -27.47 10.75 7.19
C ARG A 372 -27.79 9.68 8.23
N MET A 373 -28.93 9.00 8.05
CA MET A 373 -29.29 7.88 8.93
C MET A 373 -28.29 6.74 8.80
N LEU A 374 -27.87 6.41 7.58
CA LEU A 374 -26.89 5.36 7.29
C LEU A 374 -25.52 5.70 7.88
N GLU A 375 -25.02 6.88 7.62
CA GLU A 375 -23.74 7.35 8.15
C GLU A 375 -23.72 7.44 9.67
N LYS A 376 -24.87 7.78 10.29
CA LYS A 376 -25.00 7.74 11.76
C LYS A 376 -24.95 6.33 12.33
N MET A 377 -25.50 5.34 11.62
CA MET A 377 -25.47 3.93 12.02
C MET A 377 -24.08 3.32 11.81
N GLN A 378 -23.49 3.57 10.69
CA GLN A 378 -22.18 3.02 10.27
C GLN A 378 -21.48 4.03 9.35
N PRO A 379 -20.58 4.87 9.86
CA PRO A 379 -19.80 5.76 9.01
C PRO A 379 -19.01 4.96 7.95
N GLY A 380 -19.01 5.46 6.70
CA GLY A 380 -18.33 4.80 5.58
C GLY A 380 -19.07 3.60 4.99
N ILE A 381 -20.36 3.40 5.34
CA ILE A 381 -21.14 2.25 4.85
C ILE A 381 -21.39 2.32 3.36
N PHE A 382 -21.51 3.53 2.79
CA PHE A 382 -21.81 3.66 1.36
C PHE A 382 -20.71 3.05 0.48
N ALA A 383 -19.45 3.22 0.83
CA ALA A 383 -18.34 2.55 0.14
C ALA A 383 -18.47 1.01 0.17
N GLN A 384 -19.03 0.43 1.25
CA GLN A 384 -19.31 -1.01 1.31
C GLN A 384 -20.45 -1.42 0.35
N LEU A 385 -21.44 -0.55 0.15
CA LEU A 385 -22.52 -0.79 -0.84
C LEU A 385 -21.99 -0.83 -2.27
N VAL A 386 -20.81 -0.29 -2.51
CA VAL A 386 -20.11 -0.35 -3.81
C VAL A 386 -19.14 -1.54 -3.86
N VAL A 387 -18.27 -1.69 -2.88
CA VAL A 387 -17.22 -2.73 -2.88
C VAL A 387 -17.80 -4.14 -2.89
N VAL A 388 -18.87 -4.39 -2.14
CA VAL A 388 -19.46 -5.73 -2.03
C VAL A 388 -20.08 -6.20 -3.36
N PRO A 389 -20.93 -5.43 -4.08
CA PRO A 389 -21.43 -5.84 -5.39
C PRO A 389 -20.34 -5.94 -6.45
N LEU A 390 -19.33 -5.04 -6.47
CA LEU A 390 -18.18 -5.20 -7.36
C LEU A 390 -17.56 -6.58 -7.21
N PHE A 391 -17.44 -7.10 -6.00
CA PHE A 391 -16.90 -8.43 -5.75
C PHE A 391 -17.89 -9.54 -6.07
N THR A 392 -19.11 -9.50 -5.52
CA THR A 392 -20.06 -10.62 -5.56
C THR A 392 -20.72 -10.78 -6.93
N ASP A 393 -20.99 -9.67 -7.62
CA ASP A 393 -21.80 -9.67 -8.83
C ASP A 393 -20.91 -9.47 -10.09
N HIS A 394 -19.81 -8.69 -9.96
CA HIS A 394 -18.92 -8.37 -11.08
C HIS A 394 -17.54 -9.03 -11.00
N ARG A 395 -17.23 -9.77 -9.93
CA ARG A 395 -15.94 -10.48 -9.73
C ARG A 395 -14.73 -9.53 -9.77
N ILE A 396 -14.87 -8.38 -9.12
CA ILE A 396 -13.79 -7.39 -9.00
C ILE A 396 -13.45 -7.22 -7.50
N LEU A 397 -12.25 -7.62 -7.11
CA LEU A 397 -11.76 -7.46 -5.75
C LEU A 397 -11.25 -6.02 -5.54
N SER A 398 -12.06 -5.17 -4.93
CA SER A 398 -11.71 -3.79 -4.58
C SER A 398 -11.72 -3.57 -3.07
N GLN A 399 -11.46 -2.36 -2.62
CA GLN A 399 -11.40 -2.02 -1.19
C GLN A 399 -11.93 -0.63 -0.86
N VAL A 400 -12.41 -0.46 0.36
CA VAL A 400 -12.59 0.85 0.98
C VAL A 400 -11.22 1.42 1.35
N ALA A 401 -10.99 2.70 1.07
CA ALA A 401 -9.68 3.33 1.18
C ALA A 401 -9.17 3.51 2.62
N GLY A 402 -10.06 3.48 3.60
CA GLY A 402 -9.71 3.65 5.01
C GLY A 402 -10.87 3.31 5.93
N HIS A 403 -10.67 3.45 7.24
CA HIS A 403 -11.69 3.19 8.24
C HIS A 403 -12.70 4.34 8.29
N ARG A 404 -14.00 4.02 8.23
CA ARG A 404 -15.12 4.99 8.30
C ARG A 404 -15.12 6.08 7.23
N VAL A 405 -14.55 5.80 6.05
CA VAL A 405 -14.53 6.74 4.92
C VAL A 405 -15.34 6.19 3.76
N ASN A 406 -16.02 7.06 3.04
CA ASN A 406 -16.79 6.73 1.84
C ASN A 406 -15.93 6.89 0.58
N VAL A 407 -14.78 6.23 0.56
CA VAL A 407 -13.85 6.24 -0.57
C VAL A 407 -13.54 4.80 -0.96
N VAL A 408 -13.73 4.48 -2.23
CA VAL A 408 -13.24 3.22 -2.83
C VAL A 408 -11.98 3.53 -3.60
N LYS A 409 -10.93 2.74 -3.38
CA LYS A 409 -9.66 2.89 -4.09
C LYS A 409 -9.25 1.64 -4.85
N GLY A 410 -8.48 1.85 -5.91
CA GLY A 410 -7.86 0.83 -6.72
C GLY A 410 -6.35 0.98 -6.78
N LEU A 411 -5.67 -0.16 -6.67
CA LEU A 411 -4.22 -0.30 -6.81
C LEU A 411 -3.93 -1.57 -7.65
N PRO A 412 -4.55 -1.72 -8.84
CA PRO A 412 -4.38 -2.95 -9.63
C PRO A 412 -2.93 -3.16 -10.03
N SER A 413 -2.59 -4.35 -10.51
CA SER A 413 -1.29 -4.59 -11.16
C SER A 413 -1.09 -3.63 -12.33
N LEU A 414 0.15 -3.21 -12.60
CA LEU A 414 0.48 -2.42 -13.79
C LEU A 414 0.39 -3.24 -15.09
N THR A 415 0.13 -4.54 -14.96
CA THR A 415 -0.05 -5.48 -16.08
C THR A 415 -1.51 -5.62 -16.54
N ILE A 416 -2.46 -4.83 -15.96
CA ILE A 416 -3.84 -4.80 -16.46
C ILE A 416 -3.88 -4.32 -17.91
N THR A 417 -4.98 -4.64 -18.60
CA THR A 417 -5.22 -4.24 -19.97
C THR A 417 -6.26 -3.14 -20.07
N GLU A 418 -6.46 -2.58 -21.27
CA GLU A 418 -7.55 -1.63 -21.52
C GLU A 418 -8.91 -2.29 -21.28
N GLU A 419 -9.07 -3.58 -21.64
CA GLU A 419 -10.28 -4.35 -21.38
C GLU A 419 -10.56 -4.49 -19.88
N ASP A 420 -9.53 -4.60 -19.04
CA ASP A 420 -9.70 -4.64 -17.59
C ASP A 420 -10.18 -3.28 -17.05
N VAL A 421 -9.68 -2.18 -17.61
CA VAL A 421 -10.16 -0.82 -17.27
C VAL A 421 -11.62 -0.65 -17.67
N GLU A 422 -12.01 -1.09 -18.87
CA GLU A 422 -13.41 -1.03 -19.33
C GLU A 422 -14.31 -1.94 -18.49
N TRP A 423 -13.86 -3.15 -18.14
CA TRP A 423 -14.60 -4.04 -17.24
C TRP A 423 -14.85 -3.37 -15.88
N PHE A 424 -13.80 -2.82 -15.25
CA PHE A 424 -13.94 -2.12 -13.99
C PHE A 424 -14.86 -0.91 -14.10
N ALA A 425 -14.65 -0.04 -15.08
CA ALA A 425 -15.43 1.18 -15.24
C ALA A 425 -16.92 0.90 -15.50
N GLY A 426 -17.24 -0.09 -16.34
CA GLY A 426 -18.59 -0.53 -16.60
C GLY A 426 -19.29 -1.07 -15.35
N ALA A 427 -18.61 -1.95 -14.62
CA ALA A 427 -19.12 -2.50 -13.36
C ALA A 427 -19.31 -1.41 -12.28
N LEU A 428 -18.37 -0.46 -12.19
CA LEU A 428 -18.48 0.66 -11.26
C LEU A 428 -19.69 1.56 -11.58
N ASP A 429 -19.90 1.88 -12.85
CA ASP A 429 -21.06 2.68 -13.29
C ASP A 429 -22.39 2.01 -12.90
N GLU A 430 -22.54 0.72 -13.19
CA GLU A 430 -23.72 -0.06 -12.83
C GLU A 430 -23.93 -0.09 -11.31
N VAL A 431 -22.90 -0.44 -10.55
CA VAL A 431 -22.98 -0.58 -9.09
C VAL A 431 -23.28 0.77 -8.43
N VAL A 432 -22.65 1.88 -8.85
CA VAL A 432 -22.92 3.22 -8.30
C VAL A 432 -24.35 3.66 -8.66
N GLY A 433 -24.82 3.39 -9.90
CA GLY A 433 -26.17 3.66 -10.33
C GLY A 433 -27.23 2.94 -9.50
N GLU A 434 -26.98 1.71 -9.05
CA GLU A 434 -27.86 0.99 -8.13
C GLU A 434 -27.69 1.47 -6.69
N ALA A 435 -26.45 1.72 -6.23
CA ALA A 435 -26.16 2.14 -4.87
C ALA A 435 -26.83 3.47 -4.51
N GLN A 436 -26.89 4.43 -5.43
CA GLN A 436 -27.54 5.71 -5.16
C GLN A 436 -29.05 5.59 -4.88
N LYS A 437 -29.72 4.48 -5.27
CA LYS A 437 -31.10 4.19 -4.95
C LYS A 437 -31.31 3.77 -3.49
N LEU A 438 -30.43 4.13 -2.61
CA LEU A 438 -30.23 3.88 -1.18
C LEU A 438 -31.16 2.86 -0.52
N GLY A 439 -32.49 3.02 -0.64
CA GLY A 439 -33.47 2.14 0.00
C GLY A 439 -33.42 0.68 -0.50
N ARG A 440 -33.22 0.43 -1.78
CA ARG A 440 -33.11 -0.92 -2.36
C ARG A 440 -31.77 -1.56 -2.02
N SER A 441 -30.71 -0.77 -2.13
CA SER A 441 -29.34 -1.23 -1.87
C SER A 441 -29.13 -1.64 -0.41
N MET A 442 -29.75 -0.92 0.53
CA MET A 442 -29.78 -1.28 1.95
C MET A 442 -30.47 -2.61 2.20
N THR A 443 -31.63 -2.82 1.58
CA THR A 443 -32.36 -4.08 1.75
C THR A 443 -31.55 -5.25 1.21
N SER A 444 -30.91 -5.10 0.06
CA SER A 444 -30.06 -6.14 -0.53
C SER A 444 -28.80 -6.40 0.31
N PHE A 445 -28.13 -5.37 0.82
CA PHE A 445 -26.98 -5.49 1.70
C PHE A 445 -27.35 -6.16 3.04
N ALA A 446 -28.45 -5.73 3.68
CA ALA A 446 -28.95 -6.33 4.92
C ALA A 446 -29.35 -7.80 4.74
N LEU A 447 -29.94 -8.16 3.60
CA LEU A 447 -30.26 -9.55 3.26
C LEU A 447 -28.99 -10.40 3.04
N ARG A 448 -27.96 -9.86 2.38
CA ARG A 448 -26.67 -10.56 2.20
C ARG A 448 -25.98 -10.75 3.54
N ALA A 449 -25.87 -9.72 4.37
CA ALA A 449 -25.28 -9.81 5.71
C ALA A 449 -26.05 -10.80 6.62
N ALA A 450 -27.38 -10.82 6.54
CA ALA A 450 -28.21 -11.78 7.29
C ALA A 450 -28.06 -13.23 6.80
N ARG A 451 -27.84 -13.44 5.49
CA ARG A 451 -27.56 -14.78 4.92
C ARG A 451 -26.17 -15.26 5.34
N ALA A 452 -25.15 -14.42 5.25
CA ALA A 452 -23.78 -14.73 5.67
C ALA A 452 -23.69 -15.04 7.18
N GLY A 453 -24.46 -14.35 8.02
CA GLY A 453 -24.53 -14.61 9.45
C GLY A 453 -25.23 -15.92 9.83
N ARG A 454 -26.01 -16.55 8.91
CA ARG A 454 -26.73 -17.81 9.13
C ARG A 454 -25.97 -19.06 8.69
N THR A 455 -24.92 -18.95 7.88
CA THR A 455 -24.14 -20.07 7.41
C THR A 455 -23.11 -20.49 8.45
N ARG A 456 -23.41 -21.57 9.14
CA ARG A 456 -22.62 -22.42 10.04
C ARG A 456 -22.18 -21.82 11.38
N LYS A 457 -22.83 -22.27 12.42
CA LYS A 457 -22.17 -22.50 13.72
C LYS A 457 -21.02 -23.47 13.47
N PRO A 458 -19.81 -23.20 13.94
CA PRO A 458 -18.73 -24.18 13.87
C PRO A 458 -19.20 -25.43 14.65
N ALA A 459 -19.11 -26.58 14.02
CA ALA A 459 -19.22 -27.85 14.71
C ALA A 459 -17.99 -27.98 15.61
N VAL A 460 -18.07 -27.49 16.83
CA VAL A 460 -17.11 -27.80 17.88
C VAL A 460 -17.31 -29.22 18.27
N THR A 461 -16.68 -30.14 17.58
CA THR A 461 -16.43 -31.49 18.11
C THR A 461 -15.10 -31.40 18.86
N ARG A 462 -15.21 -31.12 20.18
CA ARG A 462 -14.10 -31.46 21.09
C ARG A 462 -14.08 -32.98 21.20
N ALA A 463 -13.02 -33.61 20.72
CA ALA A 463 -12.56 -34.92 21.15
C ALA A 463 -11.36 -34.71 22.07
#